data_6c954ed0de2363e7257d732b0f4282d6
#
_entry.id   6c954ed0de2363e7257d732b0f4282d6
#
_cell.length_a   1.000
_cell.length_b   1.000
_cell.length_c   1.000
_cell.angle_alpha   90.00
_cell.angle_beta   90.00
_cell.angle_gamma   90.00
#
_symmetry.space_group_name_H-M   'P 1'
#
loop_
_entity.id
_entity.type
_entity.pdbx_description
1 polymer ?
#
loop_
_entity_poly.entity_id
_entity_poly.type
_entity_poly.pdbx_seq_one_letter_code
_entity_poly.pdbx_strand_id
1 'polypeptide(L)'
;VLRRILIGFIILFLGFSVFPHAQQAEASTVSKKQLIIVNKKINKLAFYENGKLVKTYNVATGRTSKLTPEGTFYIREKIKNRPYYKHNIPGGDPRNPLGKRWLGISKQENGGYPYAIHGNSDESSIGKYISGGCIRMHNKEVIELFSKVKIGAKVVITRSSKTFNQLAAPYYKNIDYKAPTFPSVTTVSDKSKEVSGVTEKSATVTVKIGSKKYTKKADSKGKFKVTIPKQKAGKKLYLSAKDKSGNISKTKTVVVKDKTAPVVSGVSNNKTYNKDVKITFNEGKATLNGKAIKSKYVAKAEGKRTLVVKDVAGNKTTVVFTIDKTAPVVSGVSNKAFYNKDVTISFTEGTATLNGKAIKSKYIVKSEGKHTVVVKDAVGNKRTVVFTIDKTVPVVSGVSDKVEYDKDVTISFNEGTATLDGNSYTSGTPVTTDGQHTLVVTDAAGNKTIVEFTIKKVAPMPV
;
A
#
# COMPACT_ATOMS: atom_id res chain seq x y z
N VAL A 1 -53.74 -90.32 -22.51
CA VAL A 1 -54.23 -91.26 -23.60
C VAL A 1 -53.66 -90.75 -24.92
N LEU A 2 -52.55 -91.33 -25.38
CA LEU A 2 -52.28 -91.96 -26.70
C LEU A 2 -52.74 -91.14 -27.94
N ARG A 3 -51.94 -90.90 -28.90
CA ARG A 3 -51.20 -91.71 -29.90
C ARG A 3 -50.48 -90.82 -30.89
N ARG A 4 -49.20 -91.08 -31.09
CA ARG A 4 -48.42 -91.29 -32.30
C ARG A 4 -49.18 -91.25 -33.65
N ILE A 5 -48.54 -90.64 -34.66
CA ILE A 5 -48.16 -91.32 -35.94
C ILE A 5 -47.19 -90.41 -36.73
N LEU A 6 -46.22 -91.09 -37.29
CA LEU A 6 -45.06 -90.74 -38.16
C LEU A 6 -45.49 -90.61 -39.62
N ILE A 7 -44.64 -90.06 -40.44
CA ILE A 7 -44.35 -90.22 -41.91
C ILE A 7 -44.15 -88.84 -42.51
N GLY A 8 -43.09 -88.39 -43.13
CA GLY A 8 -42.04 -89.04 -43.93
C GLY A 8 -41.79 -88.22 -45.19
N PHE A 9 -40.49 -87.84 -45.38
CA PHE A 9 -39.80 -87.50 -46.62
C PHE A 9 -40.50 -86.67 -47.72
N ILE A 10 -39.79 -85.54 -48.13
CA ILE A 10 -39.17 -85.43 -49.47
C ILE A 10 -38.24 -84.22 -49.51
N ILE A 11 -37.01 -84.44 -49.96
CA ILE A 11 -35.94 -83.50 -50.25
C ILE A 11 -36.22 -82.83 -51.61
N LEU A 12 -36.11 -81.47 -51.67
CA LEU A 12 -35.85 -80.82 -52.95
C LEU A 12 -34.82 -79.69 -52.74
N PHE A 13 -33.64 -79.89 -53.28
CA PHE A 13 -32.58 -78.89 -53.41
C PHE A 13 -32.99 -77.86 -54.46
N LEU A 14 -33.03 -76.55 -54.05
CA LEU A 14 -32.88 -75.45 -54.94
C LEU A 14 -32.01 -74.41 -54.30
N GLY A 15 -30.81 -74.23 -54.86
CA GLY A 15 -29.86 -73.28 -54.42
C GLY A 15 -30.35 -71.86 -54.65
N PHE A 16 -30.24 -71.05 -53.58
CA PHE A 16 -30.25 -69.59 -53.67
C PHE A 16 -29.04 -69.05 -52.97
N SER A 17 -28.25 -68.37 -53.75
CA SER A 17 -27.07 -67.60 -53.33
C SER A 17 -27.40 -66.57 -52.22
N VAL A 18 -26.87 -66.85 -51.06
CA VAL A 18 -26.91 -65.90 -49.90
C VAL A 18 -25.88 -64.81 -50.12
N PHE A 19 -26.33 -63.65 -50.55
CA PHE A 19 -25.51 -62.42 -50.34
C PHE A 19 -25.59 -62.04 -48.88
N PRO A 20 -24.43 -61.70 -48.24
CA PRO A 20 -24.44 -61.34 -46.83
C PRO A 20 -24.94 -59.91 -46.68
N HIS A 21 -26.15 -59.72 -46.20
CA HIS A 21 -26.65 -58.42 -45.64
C HIS A 21 -26.39 -58.35 -44.14
N ALA A 22 -25.12 -58.28 -43.75
CA ALA A 22 -24.78 -58.18 -42.38
C ALA A 22 -23.78 -57.06 -42.12
N GLN A 23 -24.08 -55.77 -42.50
CA GLN A 23 -23.26 -54.65 -42.15
C GLN A 23 -24.03 -53.35 -41.79
N GLN A 24 -25.34 -53.38 -41.68
CA GLN A 24 -26.14 -52.15 -41.43
C GLN A 24 -26.63 -51.96 -39.99
N ALA A 25 -26.54 -52.97 -39.12
CA ALA A 25 -27.08 -52.87 -37.76
C ALA A 25 -26.09 -52.32 -36.71
N GLU A 26 -24.76 -52.41 -36.94
CA GLU A 26 -23.77 -51.88 -36.00
C GLU A 26 -23.52 -50.38 -36.14
N ALA A 27 -23.86 -49.78 -37.28
CA ALA A 27 -23.59 -48.33 -37.52
C ALA A 27 -24.46 -47.40 -36.66
N SER A 28 -25.65 -47.82 -36.20
CA SER A 28 -26.56 -46.93 -35.45
C SER A 28 -26.26 -46.79 -33.97
N THR A 29 -25.59 -47.75 -33.35
CA THR A 29 -25.24 -47.71 -31.92
C THR A 29 -23.92 -47.00 -31.64
N VAL A 30 -23.00 -46.94 -32.61
CA VAL A 30 -21.68 -46.31 -32.48
C VAL A 30 -21.77 -44.79 -32.60
N SER A 31 -22.77 -44.24 -33.29
CA SER A 31 -22.91 -42.80 -33.56
C SER A 31 -23.24 -41.94 -32.33
N LYS A 32 -23.86 -42.54 -31.29
CA LYS A 32 -24.22 -41.78 -30.07
C LYS A 32 -23.05 -41.42 -29.16
N LYS A 33 -21.86 -41.93 -29.42
CA LYS A 33 -20.67 -41.74 -28.61
C LYS A 33 -19.71 -40.64 -29.09
N GLN A 34 -19.84 -40.21 -30.35
CA GLN A 34 -18.96 -39.19 -30.93
C GLN A 34 -19.72 -37.94 -31.37
N LEU A 35 -19.13 -36.76 -31.11
CA LEU A 35 -19.69 -35.46 -31.48
C LEU A 35 -18.57 -34.54 -31.95
N ILE A 36 -18.79 -33.96 -33.12
CA ILE A 36 -17.97 -32.85 -33.62
C ILE A 36 -18.78 -31.57 -33.49
N ILE A 37 -18.17 -30.52 -32.94
CA ILE A 37 -18.82 -29.21 -32.92
C ILE A 37 -17.92 -28.23 -33.67
N VAL A 38 -18.45 -27.59 -34.69
CA VAL A 38 -17.78 -26.52 -35.43
C VAL A 38 -18.40 -25.19 -35.01
N ASN A 39 -17.61 -24.34 -34.38
CA ASN A 39 -18.06 -23.01 -34.03
C ASN A 39 -17.49 -21.99 -35.03
N LYS A 40 -18.31 -21.57 -35.96
CA LYS A 40 -17.98 -20.58 -37.00
C LYS A 40 -17.58 -19.20 -36.42
N LYS A 41 -18.08 -18.83 -35.23
CA LYS A 41 -17.75 -17.53 -34.63
C LYS A 41 -16.26 -17.36 -34.33
N ILE A 42 -15.59 -18.47 -34.04
CA ILE A 42 -14.20 -18.50 -33.60
C ILE A 42 -13.30 -19.36 -34.51
N ASN A 43 -13.87 -19.88 -35.63
CA ASN A 43 -13.16 -20.75 -36.56
C ASN A 43 -12.46 -21.95 -35.87
N LYS A 44 -13.18 -22.63 -34.96
CA LYS A 44 -12.66 -23.82 -34.26
C LYS A 44 -13.60 -24.99 -34.34
N LEU A 45 -13.02 -26.19 -34.33
CA LEU A 45 -13.69 -27.47 -34.25
C LEU A 45 -13.31 -28.16 -32.92
N ALA A 46 -14.28 -28.75 -32.24
CA ALA A 46 -14.05 -29.59 -31.07
C ALA A 46 -14.53 -31.02 -31.37
N PHE A 47 -13.73 -32.02 -31.06
CA PHE A 47 -14.08 -33.43 -31.15
C PHE A 47 -14.27 -34.00 -29.75
N TYR A 48 -15.43 -34.59 -29.53
CA TYR A 48 -15.83 -35.27 -28.31
C TYR A 48 -16.01 -36.76 -28.55
N GLU A 49 -15.60 -37.56 -27.57
CA GLU A 49 -15.85 -38.98 -27.52
C GLU A 49 -16.29 -39.37 -26.11
N ASN A 50 -17.41 -40.10 -26.03
CA ASN A 50 -18.01 -40.53 -24.77
C ASN A 50 -18.23 -39.39 -23.75
N GLY A 51 -18.60 -38.20 -24.23
CA GLY A 51 -18.82 -37.02 -23.38
C GLY A 51 -17.55 -36.30 -22.92
N LYS A 52 -16.37 -36.74 -23.35
CA LYS A 52 -15.09 -36.08 -23.03
C LYS A 52 -14.57 -35.31 -24.25
N LEU A 53 -14.13 -34.06 -24.03
CA LEU A 53 -13.42 -33.32 -25.06
C LEU A 53 -12.06 -33.98 -25.32
N VAL A 54 -11.89 -34.51 -26.55
CA VAL A 54 -10.64 -35.15 -26.98
C VAL A 54 -9.63 -34.08 -27.40
N LYS A 55 -10.06 -33.20 -28.34
CA LYS A 55 -9.19 -32.14 -28.86
C LYS A 55 -9.99 -31.02 -29.53
N THR A 56 -9.39 -29.84 -29.58
CA THR A 56 -9.85 -28.71 -30.39
C THR A 56 -8.87 -28.42 -31.50
N TYR A 57 -9.38 -28.02 -32.65
CA TYR A 57 -8.61 -27.71 -33.86
C TYR A 57 -8.97 -26.33 -34.37
N ASN A 58 -8.05 -25.65 -35.00
CA ASN A 58 -8.33 -24.46 -35.78
C ASN A 58 -8.86 -24.89 -37.13
N VAL A 59 -9.86 -24.21 -37.68
CA VAL A 59 -10.45 -24.54 -38.96
C VAL A 59 -10.68 -23.26 -39.79
N ALA A 60 -10.74 -23.39 -41.12
CA ALA A 60 -11.31 -22.35 -41.95
C ALA A 60 -12.77 -22.71 -42.29
N THR A 61 -13.64 -21.68 -42.32
CA THR A 61 -15.03 -21.82 -42.65
C THR A 61 -15.44 -20.86 -43.80
N GLY A 62 -16.69 -20.86 -44.16
CA GLY A 62 -17.20 -20.07 -45.29
C GLY A 62 -16.87 -18.60 -45.25
N ARG A 63 -16.47 -18.00 -46.37
CA ARG A 63 -16.11 -16.57 -46.54
C ARG A 63 -17.26 -15.60 -46.20
N THR A 64 -18.50 -16.10 -46.16
CA THR A 64 -19.66 -15.34 -45.69
C THR A 64 -20.40 -16.10 -44.59
N SER A 65 -21.21 -15.39 -43.81
CA SER A 65 -22.02 -16.00 -42.72
C SER A 65 -23.01 -17.02 -43.20
N LYS A 66 -23.45 -16.98 -44.48
CA LYS A 66 -24.39 -17.93 -45.12
C LYS A 66 -23.69 -19.21 -45.55
N LEU A 67 -22.39 -19.14 -45.83
CA LEU A 67 -21.61 -20.33 -46.19
C LEU A 67 -21.20 -21.12 -44.95
N THR A 68 -20.99 -22.42 -45.08
CA THR A 68 -20.89 -23.37 -43.97
C THR A 68 -22.19 -23.36 -43.17
N PRO A 69 -23.22 -24.08 -43.61
CA PRO A 69 -24.57 -24.04 -43.04
C PRO A 69 -24.57 -24.47 -41.58
N GLU A 70 -25.39 -23.80 -40.77
CA GLU A 70 -25.60 -24.16 -39.37
C GLU A 70 -26.61 -25.27 -39.24
N GLY A 71 -26.49 -26.08 -38.23
CA GLY A 71 -27.38 -27.20 -37.95
C GLY A 71 -26.69 -28.47 -37.51
N THR A 72 -27.45 -29.57 -37.51
CA THR A 72 -26.93 -30.88 -37.15
C THR A 72 -26.76 -31.71 -38.42
N PHE A 73 -25.59 -32.30 -38.57
CA PHE A 73 -25.16 -33.16 -39.65
C PHE A 73 -24.54 -34.43 -39.08
N TYR A 74 -24.18 -35.37 -39.98
CA TYR A 74 -23.52 -36.61 -39.62
C TYR A 74 -22.40 -36.90 -40.60
N ILE A 75 -21.32 -37.54 -40.13
CA ILE A 75 -20.27 -38.08 -41.01
C ILE A 75 -20.88 -39.24 -41.74
N ARG A 76 -20.94 -39.17 -43.09
CA ARG A 76 -21.50 -40.19 -43.97
C ARG A 76 -20.46 -40.85 -44.83
N GLU A 77 -19.36 -40.20 -45.04
CA GLU A 77 -18.31 -40.67 -45.94
C GLU A 77 -16.90 -40.32 -45.40
N LYS A 78 -15.99 -41.24 -45.63
CA LYS A 78 -14.56 -41.08 -45.25
C LYS A 78 -13.68 -41.49 -46.42
N ILE A 79 -13.03 -40.56 -47.09
CA ILE A 79 -12.14 -40.82 -48.23
C ILE A 79 -10.73 -40.34 -47.94
N LYS A 80 -9.73 -41.18 -48.24
CA LYS A 80 -8.31 -40.81 -48.29
C LYS A 80 -8.02 -40.30 -49.70
N ASN A 81 -7.32 -39.17 -49.79
CA ASN A 81 -6.87 -38.58 -51.03
C ASN A 81 -7.97 -38.48 -52.13
N ARG A 82 -9.07 -37.82 -51.79
CA ARG A 82 -10.19 -37.61 -52.70
C ARG A 82 -9.76 -36.76 -53.88
N PRO A 83 -9.99 -37.17 -55.16
CA PRO A 83 -9.75 -36.31 -56.32
C PRO A 83 -10.64 -35.05 -56.28
N TYR A 84 -10.11 -33.94 -56.78
CA TYR A 84 -10.89 -32.73 -56.97
C TYR A 84 -11.42 -32.68 -58.39
N TYR A 85 -12.53 -33.32 -58.60
CA TYR A 85 -13.14 -33.55 -59.90
C TYR A 85 -13.39 -32.26 -60.71
N LYS A 86 -13.73 -31.16 -60.05
CA LYS A 86 -14.04 -29.89 -60.72
C LYS A 86 -12.90 -29.39 -61.61
N HIS A 87 -11.64 -29.67 -61.25
CA HIS A 87 -10.45 -29.23 -61.96
C HIS A 87 -9.49 -30.37 -62.33
N ASN A 88 -10.00 -31.60 -62.35
CA ASN A 88 -9.23 -32.84 -62.70
C ASN A 88 -7.93 -32.97 -61.91
N ILE A 89 -7.88 -32.55 -60.63
CA ILE A 89 -6.71 -32.68 -59.81
C ILE A 89 -6.75 -34.03 -59.09
N PRO A 90 -5.72 -34.88 -59.29
CA PRO A 90 -5.67 -36.19 -58.65
C PRO A 90 -5.70 -36.13 -57.13
N GLY A 91 -6.16 -37.22 -56.52
CA GLY A 91 -6.13 -37.37 -55.06
C GLY A 91 -4.67 -37.54 -54.56
N GLY A 92 -4.28 -36.76 -53.59
CA GLY A 92 -2.94 -36.79 -53.04
C GLY A 92 -1.97 -35.74 -53.63
N ASP A 93 -2.36 -35.14 -54.77
CA ASP A 93 -1.60 -34.01 -55.36
C ASP A 93 -1.49 -32.85 -54.35
N PRO A 94 -0.31 -32.26 -54.11
CA PRO A 94 -0.13 -31.12 -53.22
C PRO A 94 -1.03 -29.92 -53.58
N ARG A 95 -1.36 -29.72 -54.85
CA ARG A 95 -2.25 -28.66 -55.36
C ARG A 95 -3.72 -28.92 -55.06
N ASN A 96 -4.10 -30.14 -54.63
CA ASN A 96 -5.48 -30.51 -54.42
C ASN A 96 -6.05 -29.73 -53.18
N PRO A 97 -7.04 -28.86 -53.39
CA PRO A 97 -7.63 -28.05 -52.31
C PRO A 97 -8.41 -28.87 -51.28
N LEU A 98 -8.68 -30.14 -51.52
CA LEU A 98 -9.32 -31.05 -50.59
C LEU A 98 -8.34 -31.71 -49.62
N GLY A 99 -7.04 -31.61 -49.88
CA GLY A 99 -6.00 -32.16 -49.05
C GLY A 99 -6.02 -33.68 -48.91
N LYS A 100 -5.45 -34.18 -47.82
CA LYS A 100 -5.18 -35.63 -47.67
C LYS A 100 -6.37 -36.44 -47.16
N ARG A 101 -7.41 -35.86 -46.60
CA ARG A 101 -8.56 -36.55 -46.01
C ARG A 101 -9.82 -35.75 -46.25
N TRP A 102 -10.90 -36.51 -46.47
CA TRP A 102 -12.26 -36.00 -46.66
C TRP A 102 -13.23 -36.73 -45.72
N LEU A 103 -13.97 -35.99 -44.94
CA LEU A 103 -15.07 -36.41 -44.09
C LEU A 103 -16.37 -35.77 -44.63
N GLY A 104 -17.10 -36.45 -45.49
CA GLY A 104 -18.33 -35.93 -46.07
C GLY A 104 -19.43 -35.85 -45.00
N ILE A 105 -20.16 -34.73 -44.95
CA ILE A 105 -21.26 -34.51 -44.02
C ILE A 105 -22.57 -34.27 -44.75
N SER A 106 -23.66 -34.84 -44.22
CA SER A 106 -25.02 -34.65 -44.73
C SER A 106 -26.02 -34.66 -43.58
N LYS A 107 -27.17 -33.99 -43.77
CA LYS A 107 -28.33 -34.07 -42.88
C LYS A 107 -29.07 -35.38 -43.05
N GLN A 108 -29.17 -35.84 -44.27
CA GLN A 108 -29.90 -37.05 -44.66
C GLN A 108 -28.96 -38.25 -44.79
N GLU A 109 -29.46 -39.44 -44.53
CA GLU A 109 -28.68 -40.68 -44.67
C GLU A 109 -28.23 -40.95 -46.09
N ASN A 110 -29.09 -40.72 -47.06
CA ASN A 110 -28.86 -40.97 -48.49
C ASN A 110 -28.67 -39.68 -49.31
N GLY A 111 -28.45 -38.55 -48.68
CA GLY A 111 -28.25 -37.27 -49.35
C GLY A 111 -26.83 -37.08 -49.87
N GLY A 112 -26.68 -36.34 -50.97
CA GLY A 112 -25.36 -35.91 -51.44
C GLY A 112 -24.55 -35.18 -50.38
N TYR A 113 -23.23 -35.19 -50.52
CA TYR A 113 -22.29 -34.59 -49.54
C TYR A 113 -21.75 -33.25 -50.05
N PRO A 114 -22.59 -32.19 -50.05
CA PRO A 114 -22.15 -30.89 -50.57
C PRO A 114 -21.13 -30.20 -49.68
N TYR A 115 -20.99 -30.68 -48.45
CA TYR A 115 -20.07 -30.13 -47.44
C TYR A 115 -19.21 -31.25 -46.83
N ALA A 116 -18.00 -30.89 -46.42
CA ALA A 116 -17.12 -31.82 -45.76
C ALA A 116 -16.19 -31.09 -44.76
N ILE A 117 -15.59 -31.88 -43.87
CA ILE A 117 -14.43 -31.54 -43.11
C ILE A 117 -13.23 -32.19 -43.82
N HIS A 118 -12.28 -31.39 -44.33
CA HIS A 118 -11.20 -31.91 -45.16
C HIS A 118 -9.88 -31.15 -44.93
N GLY A 119 -8.77 -31.65 -45.50
CA GLY A 119 -7.50 -30.96 -45.52
C GLY A 119 -7.50 -29.75 -46.45
N ASN A 120 -6.34 -29.33 -46.87
CA ASN A 120 -6.24 -28.22 -47.83
C ASN A 120 -4.87 -28.20 -48.51
N SER A 121 -4.73 -27.38 -49.57
CA SER A 121 -3.45 -27.08 -50.28
C SER A 121 -2.82 -25.78 -49.78
N ASP A 122 -3.53 -24.99 -48.98
CA ASP A 122 -3.05 -23.70 -48.41
C ASP A 122 -3.27 -23.71 -46.90
N GLU A 123 -2.22 -24.09 -46.17
CA GLU A 123 -2.19 -24.17 -44.72
C GLU A 123 -2.38 -22.78 -44.04
N SER A 124 -2.08 -21.67 -44.73
CA SER A 124 -2.27 -20.30 -44.22
C SER A 124 -3.75 -19.91 -44.16
N SER A 125 -4.63 -20.64 -44.84
CA SER A 125 -6.07 -20.40 -44.82
C SER A 125 -6.75 -20.77 -43.51
N ILE A 126 -6.11 -21.59 -42.68
CA ILE A 126 -6.69 -22.08 -41.43
C ILE A 126 -6.84 -20.94 -40.40
N GLY A 127 -7.99 -20.91 -39.73
CA GLY A 127 -8.38 -19.82 -38.82
C GLY A 127 -9.17 -18.69 -39.51
N LYS A 128 -9.27 -18.69 -40.84
CA LYS A 128 -9.88 -17.62 -41.66
C LYS A 128 -11.26 -18.00 -42.18
N TYR A 129 -12.04 -16.99 -42.56
CA TYR A 129 -13.30 -17.12 -43.29
C TYR A 129 -13.02 -17.02 -44.79
N ILE A 130 -12.78 -18.19 -45.45
CA ILE A 130 -12.28 -18.19 -46.84
C ILE A 130 -12.86 -19.26 -47.70
N SER A 131 -13.50 -20.30 -47.10
CA SER A 131 -14.00 -21.46 -47.89
C SER A 131 -15.30 -21.15 -48.65
N GLY A 132 -15.62 -22.01 -49.61
CA GLY A 132 -16.92 -22.04 -50.31
C GLY A 132 -18.03 -22.66 -49.50
N GLY A 133 -17.77 -23.11 -48.25
CA GLY A 133 -18.75 -23.73 -47.38
C GLY A 133 -18.23 -24.97 -46.63
N CYS A 134 -17.21 -25.65 -47.15
CA CYS A 134 -16.55 -26.73 -46.43
C CYS A 134 -15.72 -26.25 -45.25
N ILE A 135 -15.43 -27.13 -44.33
CA ILE A 135 -14.58 -26.89 -43.15
C ILE A 135 -13.19 -27.39 -43.47
N ARG A 136 -12.20 -26.47 -43.60
CA ARG A 136 -10.80 -26.81 -43.89
C ARG A 136 -10.01 -26.97 -42.60
N MET A 137 -9.12 -27.97 -42.58
CA MET A 137 -8.21 -28.24 -41.47
C MET A 137 -6.76 -28.31 -41.98
N HIS A 138 -5.79 -28.14 -41.09
CA HIS A 138 -4.43 -28.54 -41.39
C HIS A 138 -4.35 -30.01 -41.77
N ASN A 139 -3.57 -30.37 -42.78
CA ASN A 139 -3.47 -31.72 -43.27
C ASN A 139 -3.09 -32.73 -42.16
N LYS A 140 -2.15 -32.38 -41.29
CA LYS A 140 -1.77 -33.19 -40.12
C LYS A 140 -2.94 -33.44 -39.18
N GLU A 141 -3.75 -32.40 -38.91
CA GLU A 141 -4.87 -32.46 -37.97
C GLU A 141 -6.07 -33.21 -38.51
N VAL A 142 -6.39 -33.05 -39.82
CA VAL A 142 -7.48 -33.83 -40.43
C VAL A 142 -7.13 -35.31 -40.55
N ILE A 143 -5.85 -35.68 -40.71
CA ILE A 143 -5.40 -37.07 -40.67
C ILE A 143 -5.66 -37.66 -39.28
N GLU A 144 -5.33 -36.92 -38.23
CA GLU A 144 -5.57 -37.33 -36.86
C GLU A 144 -7.08 -37.46 -36.57
N LEU A 145 -7.89 -36.47 -36.93
CA LEU A 145 -9.33 -36.50 -36.73
C LEU A 145 -9.96 -37.68 -37.53
N PHE A 146 -9.54 -37.85 -38.77
CA PHE A 146 -10.01 -38.93 -39.64
C PHE A 146 -9.77 -40.32 -39.04
N SER A 147 -8.65 -40.57 -38.40
CA SER A 147 -8.33 -41.85 -37.77
C SER A 147 -9.29 -42.20 -36.61
N LYS A 148 -9.77 -41.19 -35.92
CA LYS A 148 -10.61 -41.32 -34.70
C LYS A 148 -12.11 -41.30 -34.99
N VAL A 149 -12.55 -40.50 -35.95
CA VAL A 149 -13.96 -40.28 -36.24
C VAL A 149 -14.53 -41.48 -37.00
N LYS A 150 -15.75 -41.93 -36.63
CA LYS A 150 -16.50 -43.02 -37.28
C LYS A 150 -17.61 -42.46 -38.15
N ILE A 151 -18.05 -43.23 -39.15
CA ILE A 151 -19.26 -42.97 -39.92
C ILE A 151 -20.43 -42.92 -38.92
N GLY A 152 -21.39 -42.02 -39.12
CA GLY A 152 -22.50 -41.77 -38.22
C GLY A 152 -22.17 -40.81 -37.05
N ALA A 153 -20.94 -40.38 -36.88
CA ALA A 153 -20.61 -39.37 -35.89
C ALA A 153 -21.39 -38.08 -36.13
N LYS A 154 -21.99 -37.52 -35.08
CA LYS A 154 -22.79 -36.28 -35.14
C LYS A 154 -21.88 -35.07 -35.33
N VAL A 155 -22.26 -34.15 -36.21
CA VAL A 155 -21.57 -32.89 -36.47
C VAL A 155 -22.55 -31.74 -36.24
N VAL A 156 -22.26 -30.89 -35.31
CA VAL A 156 -23.03 -29.67 -35.02
C VAL A 156 -22.25 -28.46 -35.50
N ILE A 157 -22.82 -27.69 -36.40
CA ILE A 157 -22.23 -26.44 -36.91
C ILE A 157 -23.06 -25.29 -36.40
N THR A 158 -22.42 -24.34 -35.76
CA THR A 158 -23.08 -23.19 -35.11
C THR A 158 -22.20 -21.96 -35.11
N ARG A 159 -22.80 -20.79 -34.94
CA ARG A 159 -22.15 -19.51 -34.67
C ARG A 159 -22.52 -19.04 -33.26
N SER A 160 -21.70 -19.29 -32.27
CA SER A 160 -22.05 -19.10 -30.86
C SER A 160 -20.93 -18.47 -30.01
N SER A 161 -21.33 -17.72 -28.99
CA SER A 161 -20.44 -17.25 -27.92
C SER A 161 -20.26 -18.26 -26.77
N LYS A 162 -21.03 -19.38 -26.80
CA LYS A 162 -20.95 -20.46 -25.80
C LYS A 162 -19.64 -21.22 -25.94
N THR A 163 -19.14 -21.74 -24.81
CA THR A 163 -17.99 -22.64 -24.81
C THR A 163 -18.37 -23.97 -25.48
N PHE A 164 -17.38 -24.75 -25.91
CA PHE A 164 -17.65 -26.06 -26.49
C PHE A 164 -18.39 -27.02 -25.53
N ASN A 165 -18.06 -26.96 -24.21
CA ASN A 165 -18.78 -27.73 -23.20
C ASN A 165 -20.26 -27.33 -23.10
N GLN A 166 -20.56 -26.02 -23.13
CA GLN A 166 -21.95 -25.54 -23.16
C GLN A 166 -22.70 -25.97 -24.44
N LEU A 167 -22.01 -26.08 -25.57
CA LEU A 167 -22.58 -26.54 -26.83
C LEU A 167 -22.75 -28.07 -26.86
N ALA A 168 -21.89 -28.82 -26.19
CA ALA A 168 -21.94 -30.28 -26.11
C ALA A 168 -22.92 -30.79 -25.04
N ALA A 169 -23.25 -29.99 -24.02
CA ALA A 169 -24.11 -30.36 -22.89
C ALA A 169 -25.48 -30.97 -23.31
N PRO A 170 -26.19 -30.49 -24.36
CA PRO A 170 -27.44 -31.09 -24.79
C PRO A 170 -27.29 -32.53 -25.30
N TYR A 171 -26.09 -32.97 -25.67
CA TYR A 171 -25.80 -34.27 -26.26
C TYR A 171 -25.24 -35.29 -25.26
N TYR A 172 -24.80 -34.81 -24.08
CA TYR A 172 -24.18 -35.66 -23.06
C TYR A 172 -24.64 -35.26 -21.65
N LYS A 173 -25.24 -36.19 -20.91
CA LYS A 173 -25.79 -35.90 -19.55
C LYS A 173 -24.77 -35.47 -18.50
N ASN A 174 -23.49 -35.80 -18.68
CA ASN A 174 -22.45 -35.64 -17.66
C ASN A 174 -21.38 -34.59 -18.02
N ILE A 175 -21.66 -33.69 -18.98
CA ILE A 175 -20.71 -32.58 -19.24
C ILE A 175 -20.93 -31.47 -18.24
N ASP A 176 -19.89 -31.16 -17.54
CA ASP A 176 -19.85 -29.93 -16.71
C ASP A 176 -19.65 -28.71 -17.62
N TYR A 177 -20.68 -27.90 -17.72
CA TYR A 177 -20.69 -26.63 -18.46
C TYR A 177 -20.91 -25.40 -17.54
N LYS A 178 -20.99 -25.63 -16.24
CA LYS A 178 -21.15 -24.55 -15.26
C LYS A 178 -19.81 -23.89 -15.01
N ALA A 179 -19.78 -22.57 -15.12
CA ALA A 179 -18.58 -21.82 -14.82
C ALA A 179 -18.44 -21.63 -13.31
N PRO A 180 -17.22 -21.64 -12.77
CA PRO A 180 -16.98 -21.32 -11.36
C PRO A 180 -17.53 -19.94 -11.00
N THR A 181 -17.85 -19.76 -9.73
CA THR A 181 -18.28 -18.47 -9.15
C THR A 181 -17.32 -18.05 -8.04
N PHE A 182 -17.40 -16.79 -7.63
CA PHE A 182 -16.71 -16.28 -6.45
C PHE A 182 -17.72 -15.87 -5.39
N PRO A 183 -18.19 -16.79 -4.52
CA PRO A 183 -19.12 -16.46 -3.43
C PRO A 183 -18.51 -15.42 -2.49
N SER A 184 -17.23 -15.52 -2.17
CA SER A 184 -16.52 -14.57 -1.37
C SER A 184 -15.12 -14.29 -1.92
N VAL A 185 -14.70 -13.03 -1.78
CA VAL A 185 -13.32 -12.57 -2.00
C VAL A 185 -13.00 -11.59 -0.88
N THR A 186 -11.89 -11.78 -0.17
CA THR A 186 -11.47 -10.90 0.91
C THR A 186 -11.15 -9.50 0.39
N THR A 187 -11.34 -8.51 1.24
CA THR A 187 -10.93 -7.13 0.95
C THR A 187 -9.41 -7.08 0.75
N VAL A 188 -9.00 -6.52 -0.36
CA VAL A 188 -7.58 -6.27 -0.67
C VAL A 188 -7.25 -4.82 -0.37
N SER A 189 -6.16 -4.58 0.32
CA SER A 189 -5.65 -3.23 0.60
C SER A 189 -4.24 -3.05 0.03
N ASP A 190 -3.74 -1.83 0.08
CA ASP A 190 -2.37 -1.45 -0.28
C ASP A 190 -1.28 -2.16 0.55
N LYS A 191 -1.66 -2.71 1.71
CA LYS A 191 -0.78 -3.54 2.56
C LYS A 191 -0.85 -5.03 2.24
N SER A 192 -1.83 -5.47 1.44
CA SER A 192 -2.05 -6.89 1.13
C SER A 192 -0.99 -7.42 0.18
N LYS A 193 -0.50 -8.64 0.47
CA LYS A 193 0.42 -9.42 -0.38
C LYS A 193 -0.27 -10.63 -1.01
N GLU A 194 -1.57 -10.78 -0.82
CA GLU A 194 -2.37 -11.87 -1.35
C GLU A 194 -3.81 -11.45 -1.63
N VAL A 195 -4.46 -12.20 -2.51
CA VAL A 195 -5.90 -12.19 -2.73
C VAL A 195 -6.43 -13.55 -2.34
N SER A 196 -7.37 -13.60 -1.40
CA SER A 196 -7.97 -14.84 -0.93
C SER A 196 -9.48 -14.83 -1.05
N GLY A 197 -10.09 -16.00 -0.99
CA GLY A 197 -11.52 -16.15 -1.09
C GLY A 197 -11.95 -17.60 -1.33
N VAL A 198 -13.17 -17.76 -1.82
CA VAL A 198 -13.74 -19.06 -2.13
C VAL A 198 -14.19 -19.08 -3.60
N THR A 199 -13.99 -20.20 -4.25
CA THR A 199 -14.50 -20.52 -5.59
C THR A 199 -14.83 -22.00 -5.65
N GLU A 200 -15.01 -22.57 -6.83
CA GLU A 200 -15.17 -23.99 -6.99
C GLU A 200 -13.90 -24.76 -6.60
N LYS A 201 -14.09 -25.92 -5.96
CA LYS A 201 -12.98 -26.82 -5.58
C LYS A 201 -12.09 -27.15 -6.77
N SER A 202 -10.78 -27.11 -6.53
CA SER A 202 -9.76 -27.41 -7.55
C SER A 202 -9.76 -26.50 -8.79
N ALA A 203 -10.57 -25.45 -8.85
CA ALA A 203 -10.51 -24.47 -9.93
C ALA A 203 -9.19 -23.66 -9.86
N THR A 204 -8.65 -23.32 -11.02
CA THR A 204 -7.46 -22.46 -11.12
C THR A 204 -7.89 -21.00 -11.13
N VAL A 205 -7.57 -20.29 -10.05
CA VAL A 205 -7.82 -18.85 -9.91
C VAL A 205 -6.68 -18.06 -10.54
N THR A 206 -7.03 -17.07 -11.34
CA THR A 206 -6.10 -16.10 -11.95
C THR A 206 -6.46 -14.71 -11.47
N VAL A 207 -5.48 -14.00 -10.92
CA VAL A 207 -5.54 -12.57 -10.60
C VAL A 207 -4.71 -11.82 -11.63
N LYS A 208 -5.35 -10.97 -12.43
CA LYS A 208 -4.69 -10.12 -13.44
C LYS A 208 -4.52 -8.72 -12.89
N ILE A 209 -3.28 -8.20 -12.95
CA ILE A 209 -2.89 -6.86 -12.51
C ILE A 209 -2.11 -6.20 -13.66
N GLY A 210 -2.75 -5.28 -14.38
CA GLY A 210 -2.20 -4.79 -15.65
C GLY A 210 -2.06 -5.94 -16.66
N SER A 211 -0.86 -6.16 -17.19
CA SER A 211 -0.52 -7.27 -18.09
C SER A 211 -0.15 -8.56 -17.36
N LYS A 212 0.28 -8.48 -16.09
CA LYS A 212 0.77 -9.63 -15.31
C LYS A 212 -0.38 -10.49 -14.76
N LYS A 213 -0.18 -11.81 -14.71
CA LYS A 213 -1.11 -12.81 -14.20
C LYS A 213 -0.46 -13.59 -13.05
N TYR A 214 -1.21 -13.77 -11.97
CA TYR A 214 -0.83 -14.57 -10.80
C TYR A 214 -1.87 -15.67 -10.64
N THR A 215 -1.44 -16.92 -10.47
CA THR A 215 -2.35 -18.06 -10.47
C THR A 215 -2.14 -18.95 -9.25
N LYS A 216 -3.25 -19.54 -8.77
CA LYS A 216 -3.22 -20.58 -7.75
C LYS A 216 -4.44 -21.46 -7.90
N LYS A 217 -4.30 -22.75 -7.62
CA LYS A 217 -5.40 -23.70 -7.57
C LYS A 217 -6.10 -23.61 -6.22
N ALA A 218 -7.43 -23.59 -6.23
CA ALA A 218 -8.25 -23.70 -5.03
C ALA A 218 -8.13 -25.11 -4.42
N ASP A 219 -8.25 -25.22 -3.12
CA ASP A 219 -8.21 -26.48 -2.38
C ASP A 219 -9.49 -27.31 -2.56
N SER A 220 -9.60 -28.43 -1.83
CA SER A 220 -10.76 -29.33 -1.84
C SER A 220 -12.04 -28.68 -1.28
N LYS A 221 -11.90 -27.61 -0.47
CA LYS A 221 -13.01 -26.82 0.08
C LYS A 221 -13.29 -25.55 -0.75
N GLY A 222 -12.59 -25.38 -1.89
CA GLY A 222 -12.72 -24.22 -2.76
C GLY A 222 -12.00 -22.96 -2.27
N LYS A 223 -11.25 -23.00 -1.18
CA LYS A 223 -10.47 -21.85 -0.69
C LYS A 223 -9.25 -21.63 -1.56
N PHE A 224 -8.94 -20.36 -1.85
CA PHE A 224 -7.75 -19.96 -2.58
C PHE A 224 -7.02 -18.82 -1.89
N LYS A 225 -5.69 -18.77 -2.10
CA LYS A 225 -4.78 -17.69 -1.72
C LYS A 225 -3.81 -17.45 -2.87
N VAL A 226 -3.98 -16.37 -3.60
CA VAL A 226 -3.09 -15.97 -4.70
C VAL A 226 -2.14 -14.91 -4.19
N THR A 227 -0.85 -15.21 -4.12
CA THR A 227 0.18 -14.23 -3.75
C THR A 227 0.34 -13.19 -4.86
N ILE A 228 0.35 -11.92 -4.49
CA ILE A 228 0.52 -10.78 -5.37
C ILE A 228 1.52 -9.79 -4.77
N PRO A 229 2.21 -8.97 -5.54
CA PRO A 229 2.95 -7.82 -5.00
C PRO A 229 1.98 -6.79 -4.42
N LYS A 230 2.44 -6.02 -3.43
CA LYS A 230 1.66 -4.88 -2.90
C LYS A 230 1.22 -3.97 -4.04
N GLN A 231 0.01 -3.47 -3.96
CA GLN A 231 -0.59 -2.60 -4.97
C GLN A 231 -0.94 -1.25 -4.36
N LYS A 232 -0.87 -0.18 -5.14
CA LYS A 232 -1.34 1.14 -4.72
C LYS A 232 -2.87 1.13 -4.53
N ALA A 233 -3.36 1.88 -3.56
CA ALA A 233 -4.79 2.12 -3.37
C ALA A 233 -5.46 2.56 -4.67
N GLY A 234 -6.71 2.16 -4.88
CA GLY A 234 -7.48 2.42 -6.11
C GLY A 234 -7.15 1.50 -7.29
N LYS A 235 -6.06 0.70 -7.23
CA LYS A 235 -5.73 -0.25 -8.31
C LYS A 235 -6.82 -1.31 -8.46
N LYS A 236 -7.27 -1.56 -9.69
CA LYS A 236 -8.23 -2.63 -10.02
C LYS A 236 -7.49 -3.94 -10.29
N LEU A 237 -7.94 -5.00 -9.63
CA LEU A 237 -7.52 -6.39 -9.81
C LEU A 237 -8.67 -7.14 -10.47
N TYR A 238 -8.37 -7.98 -11.47
CA TYR A 238 -9.38 -8.74 -12.20
C TYR A 238 -9.18 -10.23 -11.93
N LEU A 239 -10.18 -10.86 -11.31
CA LEU A 239 -10.16 -12.26 -10.92
C LEU A 239 -10.98 -13.09 -11.90
N SER A 240 -10.44 -14.22 -12.32
CA SER A 240 -11.18 -15.28 -13.02
C SER A 240 -10.80 -16.64 -12.47
N ALA A 241 -11.71 -17.58 -12.52
CA ALA A 241 -11.47 -18.98 -12.15
C ALA A 241 -11.78 -19.88 -13.34
N LYS A 242 -10.95 -20.91 -13.55
CA LYS A 242 -11.15 -21.93 -14.58
C LYS A 242 -11.23 -23.29 -13.88
N ASP A 243 -12.32 -24.03 -14.09
CA ASP A 243 -12.49 -25.37 -13.56
C ASP A 243 -11.69 -26.44 -14.35
N LYS A 244 -11.82 -27.71 -13.96
CA LYS A 244 -11.19 -28.84 -14.65
C LYS A 244 -11.82 -29.10 -16.05
N SER A 245 -13.07 -28.72 -16.22
CA SER A 245 -13.82 -28.90 -17.46
C SER A 245 -13.54 -27.79 -18.47
N GLY A 246 -12.77 -26.79 -18.10
CA GLY A 246 -12.38 -25.67 -18.96
C GLY A 246 -13.33 -24.48 -18.92
N ASN A 247 -14.40 -24.51 -18.11
CA ASN A 247 -15.32 -23.39 -17.97
C ASN A 247 -14.63 -22.25 -17.20
N ILE A 248 -14.89 -21.01 -17.63
CA ILE A 248 -14.25 -19.82 -17.03
C ILE A 248 -15.33 -18.95 -16.42
N SER A 249 -15.11 -18.51 -15.18
CA SER A 249 -16.00 -17.61 -14.45
C SER A 249 -16.17 -16.26 -15.15
N LYS A 250 -17.24 -15.56 -14.81
CA LYS A 250 -17.28 -14.09 -15.03
C LYS A 250 -16.12 -13.45 -14.28
N THR A 251 -15.56 -12.38 -14.85
CA THR A 251 -14.49 -11.62 -14.20
C THR A 251 -15.05 -10.87 -13.00
N LYS A 252 -14.45 -11.08 -11.82
CA LYS A 252 -14.73 -10.29 -10.62
C LYS A 252 -13.67 -9.21 -10.47
N THR A 253 -14.10 -7.96 -10.36
CA THR A 253 -13.20 -6.83 -10.11
C THR A 253 -13.10 -6.57 -8.62
N VAL A 254 -11.86 -6.43 -8.11
CA VAL A 254 -11.55 -6.03 -6.74
C VAL A 254 -10.73 -4.75 -6.80
N VAL A 255 -11.15 -3.73 -6.05
CA VAL A 255 -10.42 -2.46 -5.95
C VAL A 255 -9.60 -2.49 -4.67
N VAL A 256 -8.32 -2.18 -4.77
CA VAL A 256 -7.40 -2.10 -3.63
C VAL A 256 -7.79 -0.92 -2.75
N LYS A 257 -8.11 -1.20 -1.48
CA LYS A 257 -8.45 -0.18 -0.48
C LYS A 257 -7.19 0.45 0.09
N ASP A 258 -7.28 1.72 0.43
CA ASP A 258 -6.27 2.43 1.20
C ASP A 258 -6.37 2.05 2.69
N LYS A 259 -5.28 1.62 3.30
CA LYS A 259 -5.11 1.31 4.73
C LYS A 259 -3.81 1.92 5.28
N THR A 260 -3.19 2.82 4.52
CA THR A 260 -1.98 3.52 4.92
C THR A 260 -2.34 4.88 5.50
N ALA A 261 -2.03 5.06 6.79
CA ALA A 261 -2.25 6.34 7.46
C ALA A 261 -1.27 7.40 6.95
N PRO A 262 -1.65 8.69 6.96
CA PRO A 262 -0.79 9.79 6.60
C PRO A 262 0.51 9.82 7.40
N VAL A 263 1.60 10.19 6.75
CA VAL A 263 2.92 10.37 7.38
C VAL A 263 3.06 11.82 7.82
N VAL A 264 3.40 12.01 9.10
CA VAL A 264 3.66 13.31 9.72
C VAL A 264 5.14 13.47 9.95
N SER A 265 5.67 14.65 9.73
CA SER A 265 7.04 15.04 10.07
C SER A 265 7.11 16.44 10.67
N GLY A 266 8.24 16.74 11.35
CA GLY A 266 8.45 17.95 12.13
C GLY A 266 8.06 17.82 13.61
N VAL A 267 7.16 16.91 13.95
CA VAL A 267 6.75 16.60 15.33
C VAL A 267 6.74 15.11 15.59
N SER A 268 7.03 14.71 16.82
CA SER A 268 7.01 13.32 17.29
C SER A 268 6.11 13.18 18.49
N ASN A 269 5.52 12.01 18.66
CA ASN A 269 4.60 11.75 19.78
C ASN A 269 5.32 11.86 21.13
N ASN A 270 4.68 12.51 22.09
CA ASN A 270 5.16 12.76 23.47
C ASN A 270 6.47 13.55 23.58
N LYS A 271 6.90 14.23 22.50
CA LYS A 271 8.08 15.07 22.53
C LYS A 271 7.73 16.50 22.91
N THR A 272 8.60 17.13 23.75
CA THR A 272 8.54 18.55 24.07
C THR A 272 9.60 19.31 23.26
N TYR A 273 9.24 20.50 22.78
CA TYR A 273 10.06 21.38 21.95
C TYR A 273 10.18 22.74 22.59
N ASN A 274 11.38 23.26 22.68
CA ASN A 274 11.65 24.61 23.22
C ASN A 274 11.68 25.72 22.15
N LYS A 275 11.08 25.43 21.00
CA LYS A 275 10.99 26.35 19.86
C LYS A 275 9.74 26.11 19.06
N ASP A 276 9.43 27.03 18.16
CA ASP A 276 8.39 26.84 17.14
C ASP A 276 8.67 25.61 16.32
N VAL A 277 7.61 24.82 16.01
CA VAL A 277 7.74 23.59 15.23
C VAL A 277 6.95 23.67 13.94
N LYS A 278 7.61 23.31 12.84
CA LYS A 278 6.99 23.23 11.52
C LYS A 278 6.42 21.82 11.31
N ILE A 279 5.11 21.73 11.16
CA ILE A 279 4.38 20.48 10.96
C ILE A 279 4.17 20.26 9.47
N THR A 280 4.57 19.09 8.95
CA THR A 280 4.30 18.68 7.56
C THR A 280 3.65 17.32 7.54
N PHE A 281 2.80 17.10 6.53
CA PHE A 281 2.19 15.81 6.25
C PHE A 281 2.05 15.62 4.75
N ASN A 282 2.11 14.36 4.32
CA ASN A 282 2.15 13.99 2.90
C ASN A 282 0.79 14.07 2.22
N GLU A 283 -0.29 13.89 2.97
CA GLU A 283 -1.66 13.81 2.42
C GLU A 283 -2.73 14.08 3.48
N GLY A 284 -3.97 14.23 3.03
CA GLY A 284 -5.12 14.34 3.90
C GLY A 284 -5.41 15.74 4.43
N LYS A 285 -6.30 15.81 5.42
CA LYS A 285 -6.67 17.03 6.15
C LYS A 285 -6.20 16.91 7.59
N ALA A 286 -5.71 18.01 8.15
CA ALA A 286 -5.18 18.02 9.51
C ALA A 286 -5.91 19.02 10.41
N THR A 287 -6.00 18.67 11.68
CA THR A 287 -6.40 19.57 12.76
C THR A 287 -5.35 19.59 13.86
N LEU A 288 -5.10 20.78 14.43
CA LEU A 288 -4.30 20.97 15.63
C LEU A 288 -5.21 21.49 16.74
N ASN A 289 -5.36 20.72 17.82
CA ASN A 289 -6.36 20.99 18.89
C ASN A 289 -7.76 21.30 18.33
N GLY A 290 -8.20 20.50 17.32
CA GLY A 290 -9.51 20.66 16.67
C GLY A 290 -9.58 21.74 15.58
N LYS A 291 -8.63 22.70 15.51
CA LYS A 291 -8.59 23.74 14.48
C LYS A 291 -7.91 23.24 13.22
N ALA A 292 -8.48 23.47 12.04
CA ALA A 292 -7.91 23.04 10.76
C ALA A 292 -6.59 23.73 10.46
N ILE A 293 -5.63 22.97 9.97
CA ILE A 293 -4.31 23.48 9.53
C ILE A 293 -3.95 22.91 8.16
N LYS A 294 -3.08 23.64 7.43
CA LYS A 294 -2.47 23.16 6.19
C LYS A 294 -1.09 22.54 6.47
N SER A 295 -0.62 21.70 5.58
CA SER A 295 0.79 21.21 5.65
C SER A 295 1.77 22.38 5.58
N LYS A 296 2.91 22.28 6.24
CA LYS A 296 3.90 23.34 6.51
C LYS A 296 3.45 24.36 7.56
N TYR A 297 2.42 24.07 8.35
CA TYR A 297 1.99 24.93 9.46
C TYR A 297 3.09 25.05 10.52
N VAL A 298 3.29 26.27 11.06
CA VAL A 298 4.22 26.55 12.16
C VAL A 298 3.43 26.72 13.44
N ALA A 299 3.54 25.78 14.36
CA ALA A 299 2.94 25.85 15.69
C ALA A 299 3.84 26.67 16.61
N LYS A 300 3.32 27.78 17.14
CA LYS A 300 4.05 28.75 17.98
C LYS A 300 3.61 28.76 19.43
N ALA A 301 2.33 28.51 19.68
CA ALA A 301 1.77 28.63 21.02
C ALA A 301 2.24 27.51 21.95
N GLU A 302 2.59 27.85 23.19
CA GLU A 302 3.05 26.91 24.20
C GLU A 302 1.92 25.99 24.71
N GLY A 303 2.30 24.90 25.35
CA GLY A 303 1.43 23.89 25.94
C GLY A 303 1.28 22.65 25.08
N LYS A 304 0.47 21.72 25.58
CA LYS A 304 0.17 20.42 24.97
C LYS A 304 -0.66 20.60 23.70
N ARG A 305 -0.26 19.93 22.62
CA ARG A 305 -0.86 19.98 21.29
C ARG A 305 -1.24 18.59 20.82
N THR A 306 -2.41 18.45 20.25
CA THR A 306 -2.86 17.22 19.60
C THR A 306 -3.07 17.49 18.12
N LEU A 307 -2.21 16.90 17.30
CA LEU A 307 -2.31 16.89 15.85
C LEU A 307 -3.05 15.63 15.42
N VAL A 308 -4.08 15.79 14.58
CA VAL A 308 -4.77 14.68 13.92
C VAL A 308 -4.73 14.93 12.42
N VAL A 309 -4.16 14.00 11.66
CA VAL A 309 -4.17 14.03 10.19
C VAL A 309 -5.01 12.86 9.71
N LYS A 310 -5.97 13.10 8.83
CA LYS A 310 -6.89 12.10 8.29
C LYS A 310 -6.90 12.18 6.76
N ASP A 311 -6.67 11.04 6.08
CA ASP A 311 -6.76 10.94 4.63
C ASP A 311 -8.21 10.81 4.14
N VAL A 312 -8.37 10.71 2.82
CA VAL A 312 -9.68 10.55 2.15
C VAL A 312 -10.32 9.19 2.46
N ALA A 313 -9.50 8.16 2.69
CA ALA A 313 -9.97 6.81 3.01
C ALA A 313 -10.38 6.64 4.48
N GLY A 314 -10.09 7.65 5.32
CA GLY A 314 -10.41 7.64 6.75
C GLY A 314 -9.29 7.13 7.64
N ASN A 315 -8.09 6.77 7.10
CA ASN A 315 -6.95 6.44 7.93
C ASN A 315 -6.43 7.70 8.61
N LYS A 316 -5.99 7.57 9.86
CA LYS A 316 -5.54 8.72 10.65
C LYS A 316 -4.21 8.49 11.33
N THR A 317 -3.43 9.56 11.44
CA THR A 317 -2.26 9.66 12.30
C THR A 317 -2.53 10.71 13.37
N THR A 318 -2.27 10.37 14.63
CA THR A 318 -2.39 11.29 15.76
C THR A 318 -1.02 11.44 16.40
N VAL A 319 -0.60 12.68 16.63
CA VAL A 319 0.65 13.03 17.31
C VAL A 319 0.33 14.01 18.42
N VAL A 320 0.71 13.66 19.64
CA VAL A 320 0.62 14.55 20.82
C VAL A 320 2.02 15.03 21.13
N PHE A 321 2.21 16.35 21.24
CA PHE A 321 3.48 16.96 21.57
C PHE A 321 3.27 18.21 22.43
N THR A 322 4.33 18.73 23.04
CA THR A 322 4.29 19.94 23.85
C THR A 322 5.26 20.97 23.26
N ILE A 323 4.89 22.24 23.30
CA ILE A 323 5.80 23.35 23.08
C ILE A 323 5.97 24.05 24.41
N ASP A 324 7.21 24.17 24.88
CA ASP A 324 7.60 24.84 26.12
C ASP A 324 8.85 25.69 25.85
N LYS A 325 8.65 26.98 25.77
CA LYS A 325 9.70 27.99 25.52
C LYS A 325 9.99 28.82 26.77
N THR A 326 9.32 28.52 27.87
CA THR A 326 9.40 29.25 29.12
C THR A 326 10.64 28.83 29.87
N ALA A 327 11.54 29.80 30.15
CA ALA A 327 12.72 29.57 30.97
C ALA A 327 12.35 29.39 32.43
N PRO A 328 13.10 28.56 33.20
CA PRO A 328 12.88 28.39 34.62
C PRO A 328 12.92 29.74 35.40
N VAL A 329 12.11 29.84 36.44
CA VAL A 329 12.11 30.99 37.35
C VAL A 329 13.20 30.80 38.40
N VAL A 330 14.02 31.82 38.57
CA VAL A 330 15.04 31.91 39.62
C VAL A 330 14.59 32.96 40.61
N SER A 331 14.64 32.65 41.91
CA SER A 331 14.28 33.53 43.01
C SER A 331 15.38 33.56 44.06
N GLY A 332 15.34 34.61 44.92
CA GLY A 332 16.32 34.88 45.96
C GLY A 332 17.49 35.75 45.50
N VAL A 333 17.70 35.82 44.18
CA VAL A 333 18.71 36.72 43.59
C VAL A 333 18.15 37.38 42.33
N SER A 334 18.61 38.63 42.08
CA SER A 334 18.24 39.41 40.89
C SER A 334 19.47 39.69 40.02
N ASN A 335 19.23 39.83 38.72
CA ASN A 335 20.32 40.05 37.77
C ASN A 335 20.98 41.43 38.01
N LYS A 336 22.31 41.44 38.09
CA LYS A 336 23.16 42.63 38.38
C LYS A 336 22.95 43.21 39.77
N ALA A 337 22.30 42.51 40.69
CA ALA A 337 22.16 42.99 42.08
C ALA A 337 23.41 42.73 42.91
N PHE A 338 23.58 43.58 43.91
CA PHE A 338 24.58 43.46 44.97
C PHE A 338 23.88 43.07 46.27
N TYR A 339 24.54 42.28 47.11
CA TYR A 339 24.04 41.82 48.40
C TYR A 339 25.11 41.86 49.42
N ASN A 340 24.82 42.45 50.58
CA ASN A 340 25.74 42.52 51.74
C ASN A 340 25.55 41.36 52.74
N LYS A 341 24.91 40.33 52.33
CA LYS A 341 24.59 39.14 53.15
C LYS A 341 24.52 37.87 52.30
N ASP A 342 24.52 36.72 52.95
CA ASP A 342 24.26 35.43 52.32
C ASP A 342 22.93 35.47 51.56
N VAL A 343 22.88 34.85 50.38
CA VAL A 343 21.67 34.77 49.58
C VAL A 343 21.30 33.31 49.31
N THR A 344 20.01 33.05 49.28
CA THR A 344 19.48 31.70 48.97
C THR A 344 18.93 31.69 47.58
N ILE A 345 19.51 30.88 46.71
CA ILE A 345 19.02 30.67 45.33
C ILE A 345 18.00 29.58 45.30
N SER A 346 16.81 29.89 44.83
CA SER A 346 15.76 28.89 44.57
C SER A 346 15.35 28.92 43.10
N PHE A 347 14.95 27.78 42.56
CA PHE A 347 14.43 27.65 41.19
C PHE A 347 13.31 26.63 41.15
N THR A 348 12.40 26.81 40.18
CA THR A 348 11.15 26.06 40.12
C THR A 348 11.32 24.67 39.49
N GLU A 349 12.27 24.51 38.57
CA GLU A 349 12.44 23.30 37.80
C GLU A 349 13.86 23.17 37.21
N GLY A 350 14.16 21.98 36.70
CA GLY A 350 15.38 21.73 35.94
C GLY A 350 16.64 21.51 36.79
N THR A 351 17.78 21.83 36.20
CA THR A 351 19.09 21.70 36.81
C THR A 351 19.79 23.06 36.84
N ALA A 352 20.56 23.33 37.88
CA ALA A 352 21.26 24.59 38.03
C ALA A 352 22.75 24.41 38.26
N THR A 353 23.51 25.42 37.81
CA THR A 353 24.93 25.58 38.16
C THR A 353 25.18 26.97 38.71
N LEU A 354 26.07 27.07 39.72
CA LEU A 354 26.64 28.29 40.22
C LEU A 354 28.12 28.30 39.86
N ASN A 355 28.59 29.32 39.12
CA ASN A 355 29.95 29.40 38.63
C ASN A 355 30.43 28.08 37.97
N GLY A 356 29.53 27.39 37.20
CA GLY A 356 29.79 26.10 36.55
C GLY A 356 29.68 24.89 37.44
N LYS A 357 29.56 24.98 38.75
CA LYS A 357 29.37 23.85 39.68
C LYS A 357 27.88 23.60 39.91
N ALA A 358 27.46 22.34 39.87
CA ALA A 358 26.07 21.96 40.09
C ALA A 358 25.58 22.31 41.50
N ILE A 359 24.35 22.86 41.57
CA ILE A 359 23.69 23.19 42.82
C ILE A 359 22.25 22.63 42.85
N LYS A 360 21.73 22.45 44.04
CA LYS A 360 20.30 22.15 44.27
C LYS A 360 19.52 23.44 44.54
N SER A 361 18.21 23.42 44.34
CA SER A 361 17.32 24.52 44.74
C SER A 361 17.43 24.76 46.25
N LYS A 362 17.30 26.01 46.73
CA LYS A 362 17.53 26.49 48.07
C LYS A 362 19.02 26.46 48.46
N TYR A 363 19.92 26.66 47.51
CA TYR A 363 21.35 26.75 47.75
C TYR A 363 21.71 28.09 48.36
N ILE A 364 22.46 28.09 49.48
CA ILE A 364 22.95 29.28 50.18
C ILE A 364 24.36 29.63 49.64
N VAL A 365 24.51 30.84 49.10
CA VAL A 365 25.80 31.39 48.69
C VAL A 365 26.34 32.26 49.76
N LYS A 366 27.53 31.91 50.27
CA LYS A 366 28.19 32.64 51.38
C LYS A 366 29.43 33.39 50.95
N SER A 367 30.08 32.98 49.88
CA SER A 367 31.29 33.56 49.39
C SER A 367 31.03 34.91 48.74
N GLU A 368 31.94 35.89 49.05
CA GLU A 368 31.94 37.16 48.35
C GLU A 368 32.39 37.03 46.91
N GLY A 369 32.15 38.08 46.14
CA GLY A 369 32.49 38.19 44.73
C GLY A 369 31.32 38.00 43.77
N LYS A 370 31.64 38.03 42.49
CA LYS A 370 30.69 37.91 41.40
C LYS A 370 30.28 36.44 41.18
N HIS A 371 28.98 36.19 41.15
CA HIS A 371 28.40 34.89 40.97
C HIS A 371 27.52 34.84 39.69
N THR A 372 27.55 33.70 38.99
CA THR A 372 26.70 33.42 37.86
C THR A 372 25.93 32.13 38.11
N VAL A 373 24.61 32.24 38.26
CA VAL A 373 23.72 31.08 38.29
C VAL A 373 23.09 30.85 36.90
N VAL A 374 23.13 29.62 36.44
CA VAL A 374 22.46 29.18 35.20
C VAL A 374 21.53 28.06 35.54
N VAL A 375 20.23 28.23 35.31
CA VAL A 375 19.22 27.21 35.49
C VAL A 375 18.72 26.79 34.10
N LYS A 376 18.62 25.48 33.89
CA LYS A 376 18.20 24.90 32.62
C LYS A 376 17.12 23.84 32.87
N ASP A 377 15.98 23.94 32.18
CA ASP A 377 14.92 22.92 32.21
C ASP A 377 15.25 21.66 31.39
N ALA A 378 14.30 20.69 31.36
CA ALA A 378 14.48 19.42 30.67
C ALA A 378 14.52 19.55 29.13
N VAL A 379 13.98 20.62 28.55
CA VAL A 379 13.95 20.84 27.09
C VAL A 379 15.01 21.86 26.63
N GLY A 380 15.76 22.45 27.58
CA GLY A 380 16.92 23.29 27.30
C GLY A 380 16.62 24.77 27.32
N ASN A 381 15.47 25.25 27.78
CA ASN A 381 15.29 26.66 28.10
C ASN A 381 16.17 27.01 29.28
N LYS A 382 16.83 28.17 29.27
CA LYS A 382 17.74 28.55 30.31
C LYS A 382 17.48 29.97 30.83
N ARG A 383 17.67 30.15 32.15
CA ARG A 383 17.74 31.44 32.85
C ARG A 383 19.14 31.61 33.36
N THR A 384 19.73 32.77 33.11
CA THR A 384 21.03 33.17 33.69
C THR A 384 20.82 34.40 34.56
N VAL A 385 21.34 34.37 35.77
CA VAL A 385 21.34 35.50 36.71
C VAL A 385 22.76 35.70 37.17
N VAL A 386 23.24 36.95 37.10
CA VAL A 386 24.56 37.37 37.58
C VAL A 386 24.35 38.32 38.73
N PHE A 387 24.99 38.09 39.84
CA PHE A 387 24.91 38.94 41.06
C PHE A 387 26.25 38.98 41.76
N THR A 388 26.40 39.90 42.68
CA THR A 388 27.61 40.06 43.51
C THR A 388 27.23 40.03 44.99
N ILE A 389 28.00 39.27 45.77
CA ILE A 389 27.99 39.39 47.25
C ILE A 389 29.20 40.15 47.67
N ASP A 390 28.97 41.21 48.37
CA ASP A 390 30.00 42.08 48.95
C ASP A 390 29.57 42.41 50.37
N LYS A 391 30.30 41.91 51.36
CA LYS A 391 30.04 42.10 52.77
C LYS A 391 31.09 43.01 53.41
N THR A 392 32.06 43.45 52.60
CA THR A 392 33.15 44.28 53.04
C THR A 392 32.69 45.73 53.12
N VAL A 393 32.83 46.36 54.25
CA VAL A 393 32.52 47.81 54.42
C VAL A 393 33.53 48.65 53.67
N PRO A 394 33.13 49.83 53.15
CA PRO A 394 34.06 50.81 52.58
C PRO A 394 35.16 51.21 53.55
N VAL A 395 36.37 51.35 53.03
CA VAL A 395 37.50 51.80 53.80
C VAL A 395 37.67 53.34 53.70
N VAL A 396 37.67 54.00 54.83
CA VAL A 396 37.88 55.50 54.96
C VAL A 396 39.30 55.78 55.38
N SER A 397 39.86 56.77 54.81
CA SER A 397 41.20 57.34 55.20
C SER A 397 41.13 58.82 55.30
N GLY A 398 42.11 59.42 56.06
CA GLY A 398 42.21 60.86 56.37
C GLY A 398 41.55 61.29 57.67
N VAL A 399 40.56 60.47 58.12
CA VAL A 399 39.92 60.67 59.45
C VAL A 399 39.71 59.30 60.14
N SER A 400 39.69 59.34 61.49
CA SER A 400 39.40 58.20 62.34
C SER A 400 38.21 58.50 63.26
N ASP A 401 37.49 57.42 63.63
CA ASP A 401 36.31 57.57 64.49
C ASP A 401 36.62 58.16 65.87
N LYS A 402 35.84 59.16 66.28
CA LYS A 402 35.93 59.89 67.59
C LYS A 402 37.23 60.61 67.80
N VAL A 403 37.94 61.02 66.73
CA VAL A 403 39.19 61.79 66.82
C VAL A 403 38.87 63.25 66.60
N GLU A 404 39.59 64.12 67.39
CA GLU A 404 39.56 65.55 67.24
C GLU A 404 40.80 65.98 66.43
N TYR A 405 40.60 66.88 65.45
CA TYR A 405 41.65 67.43 64.55
C TYR A 405 41.75 68.96 64.77
N ASP A 406 42.95 69.49 64.86
CA ASP A 406 43.25 70.89 65.01
C ASP A 406 43.42 71.64 63.69
N LYS A 407 43.17 70.92 62.56
CA LYS A 407 43.34 71.42 61.18
C LYS A 407 42.33 70.81 60.25
N ASP A 408 42.27 71.37 59.06
CA ASP A 408 41.47 70.80 57.95
C ASP A 408 41.88 69.37 57.66
N VAL A 409 40.90 68.52 57.39
CA VAL A 409 41.11 67.11 57.03
C VAL A 409 40.65 66.84 55.63
N THR A 410 41.39 66.02 54.91
CA THR A 410 40.94 65.50 53.58
C THR A 410 40.54 64.04 53.73
N ILE A 411 39.30 63.73 53.41
CA ILE A 411 38.73 62.38 53.57
C ILE A 411 38.64 61.69 52.22
N SER A 412 39.23 60.50 52.14
CA SER A 412 39.10 59.62 50.96
C SER A 412 38.50 58.32 51.35
N PHE A 413 37.82 57.70 50.43
CA PHE A 413 37.25 56.33 50.53
C PHE A 413 37.50 55.58 49.26
N ASN A 414 37.63 54.23 49.39
CA ASN A 414 38.00 53.37 48.27
C ASN A 414 36.83 53.08 47.31
N GLU A 415 35.55 53.15 47.76
CA GLU A 415 34.39 52.82 47.00
C GLU A 415 33.11 53.45 47.57
N GLY A 416 32.01 53.37 46.75
CA GLY A 416 30.69 53.78 47.20
C GLY A 416 30.39 55.28 47.02
N THR A 417 29.39 55.76 47.74
CA THR A 417 28.98 57.16 47.83
C THR A 417 28.96 57.59 49.29
N ALA A 418 29.26 58.83 49.54
CA ALA A 418 29.34 59.34 50.91
C ALA A 418 28.41 60.52 51.12
N THR A 419 27.99 60.66 52.40
CA THR A 419 27.40 61.88 52.93
C THR A 419 28.24 62.36 54.14
N LEU A 420 28.43 63.64 54.21
CA LEU A 420 29.00 64.35 55.38
C LEU A 420 27.90 65.22 55.94
N ASP A 421 27.53 64.98 57.18
CA ASP A 421 26.46 65.72 57.88
C ASP A 421 25.15 65.73 57.08
N GLY A 422 24.86 64.58 56.42
CA GLY A 422 23.65 64.35 55.57
C GLY A 422 23.77 64.93 54.16
N ASN A 423 24.80 65.72 53.84
CA ASN A 423 25.02 66.26 52.48
C ASN A 423 25.98 65.41 51.67
N SER A 424 25.74 65.32 50.30
CA SER A 424 26.59 64.54 49.39
C SER A 424 28.06 64.98 49.54
N TYR A 425 28.97 64.01 49.71
CA TYR A 425 30.41 64.27 49.88
C TYR A 425 31.20 63.50 48.79
N THR A 426 32.20 64.22 48.23
CA THR A 426 33.09 63.66 47.21
C THR A 426 34.43 63.29 47.83
N SER A 427 34.91 62.07 47.58
CA SER A 427 36.20 61.58 48.04
C SER A 427 37.31 62.49 47.60
N GLY A 428 38.22 62.82 48.54
CA GLY A 428 39.33 63.75 48.32
C GLY A 428 38.97 65.19 48.53
N THR A 429 37.79 65.57 48.96
CA THR A 429 37.42 66.96 49.28
C THR A 429 37.87 67.31 50.67
N PRO A 430 38.54 68.55 50.93
CA PRO A 430 38.82 69.00 52.26
C PRO A 430 37.57 69.36 53.05
N VAL A 431 37.55 68.98 54.35
CA VAL A 431 36.55 69.45 55.31
C VAL A 431 37.22 70.53 56.13
N THR A 432 36.67 71.74 56.00
CA THR A 432 37.30 73.01 56.63
C THR A 432 36.41 73.60 57.71
N THR A 433 35.21 73.11 57.93
CA THR A 433 34.28 73.61 58.94
C THR A 433 34.65 73.09 60.35
N ASP A 434 34.70 73.98 61.36
CA ASP A 434 34.80 73.53 62.74
C ASP A 434 33.48 72.94 63.24
N GLY A 435 33.58 71.93 64.11
CA GLY A 435 32.45 71.30 64.71
C GLY A 435 32.50 69.73 64.62
N GLN A 436 31.48 69.11 65.08
CA GLN A 436 31.27 67.63 64.91
C GLN A 436 30.77 67.29 63.53
N HIS A 437 31.39 66.28 62.95
CA HIS A 437 31.09 65.82 61.64
C HIS A 437 30.74 64.30 61.66
N THR A 438 29.75 63.92 60.91
CA THR A 438 29.39 62.51 60.69
C THR A 438 29.50 62.13 59.18
N LEU A 439 30.50 61.35 58.85
CA LEU A 439 30.69 60.80 57.52
C LEU A 439 30.00 59.45 57.46
N VAL A 440 29.15 59.22 56.44
CA VAL A 440 28.58 57.95 56.14
C VAL A 440 28.91 57.53 54.69
N VAL A 441 29.74 56.51 54.51
CA VAL A 441 30.10 55.96 53.22
C VAL A 441 29.30 54.71 53.02
N THR A 442 28.61 54.60 51.91
CA THR A 442 27.76 53.43 51.57
C THR A 442 28.19 52.87 50.21
N ASP A 443 28.54 51.59 50.15
CA ASP A 443 28.88 50.92 48.89
C ASP A 443 27.63 50.44 48.06
N ALA A 444 27.85 49.79 46.92
CA ALA A 444 26.79 49.27 46.02
C ALA A 444 26.01 48.13 46.67
N ALA A 445 26.56 47.41 47.64
CA ALA A 445 25.85 46.28 48.32
C ALA A 445 25.05 46.79 49.54
N GLY A 446 25.27 48.08 49.95
CA GLY A 446 24.63 48.70 51.09
C GLY A 446 25.38 48.51 52.38
N ASN A 447 26.70 48.10 52.36
CA ASN A 447 27.55 48.12 53.51
C ASN A 447 27.87 49.58 53.83
N LYS A 448 28.02 49.90 55.12
CA LYS A 448 28.26 51.30 55.61
C LYS A 448 29.44 51.35 56.50
N THR A 449 30.27 52.40 56.30
CA THR A 449 31.25 52.85 57.24
C THR A 449 30.80 54.25 57.75
N ILE A 450 30.70 54.38 59.07
CA ILE A 450 30.30 55.61 59.73
C ILE A 450 31.54 56.06 60.54
N VAL A 451 31.94 57.29 60.32
CA VAL A 451 33.06 57.94 61.09
C VAL A 451 32.56 59.24 61.66
N GLU A 452 32.59 59.35 62.98
CA GLU A 452 32.28 60.57 63.70
C GLU A 452 33.62 61.23 64.10
N PHE A 453 33.86 62.50 63.77
CA PHE A 453 35.06 63.21 64.11
C PHE A 453 34.75 64.67 64.38
N THR A 454 35.70 65.36 65.03
CA THR A 454 35.57 66.79 65.38
C THR A 454 36.74 67.59 64.77
N ILE A 455 36.46 68.74 64.18
CA ILE A 455 37.48 69.73 63.83
C ILE A 455 37.37 70.88 64.82
N LYS A 456 38.45 71.15 65.52
CA LYS A 456 38.52 72.24 66.46
C LYS A 456 39.84 72.99 66.26
N LYS A 457 39.82 74.01 65.43
CA LYS A 457 40.97 74.79 65.11
C LYS A 457 41.28 75.73 66.27
N VAL A 458 42.51 75.79 66.68
CA VAL A 458 42.96 76.76 67.67
C VAL A 458 43.06 78.11 66.98
N ALA A 459 42.32 79.10 67.49
CA ALA A 459 42.45 80.47 67.01
C ALA A 459 43.92 80.97 67.21
N PRO A 460 44.52 81.52 66.18
CA PRO A 460 45.87 82.11 66.40
C PRO A 460 45.79 83.11 67.54
N MET A 461 46.71 83.02 68.53
CA MET A 461 46.82 84.01 69.57
C MET A 461 47.09 85.39 68.94
N PRO A 462 46.39 86.42 69.35
CA PRO A 462 46.66 87.76 68.87
C PRO A 462 48.09 88.13 69.31
N VAL A 463 48.94 88.58 68.37
CA VAL A 463 50.27 89.11 68.57
C VAL A 463 50.18 90.53 69.14
#